data_486e7e23dbe4cbe6f0f72c4e46f36f0d
#
_entry.id   486e7e23dbe4cbe6f0f72c4e46f36f0d
#
_cell.length_a   1.000
_cell.length_b   1.000
_cell.length_c   1.000
_cell.angle_alpha   90.00
_cell.angle_beta   90.00
_cell.angle_gamma   90.00
#
_symmetry.space_group_name_H-M   'P 1'
#
loop_
_entity.id
_entity.type
_entity.pdbx_description
1 polymer ?
#
loop_
_entity_poly.entity_id
_entity_poly.type
_entity_poly.pdbx_seq_one_letter_code
_entity_poly.pdbx_strand_id
1 'polypeptide(L)'
;MARKCEPGQFIIIRVDEDGERVPLTIADFDREKETVTIIYQVVGYTTELLSKKKEGEYVQDFVGPLGQPAPLHKCDRVIGVAGGVGAAPLYPQLRKLAKMGVPVDVIIGGKSAEFVILKELFEEFCDNVYIATDDGSLGTKGFVTTVLEEQIKAGVKYDEVIAIGPLIMMKNVVKITKEYDIPTMVSLNPIMIDGTGMCGGCRVNIGGETKFACVDGPDFDGFKVDFDECMQRQGMFKEEEHQCRIGRGM
;
A
#
# COMPACT_ATOMS: atom_id res chain seq x y z
N MET A 1 17.90 -8.09 8.67
CA MET A 1 16.81 -7.69 7.79
C MET A 1 16.73 -6.17 7.69
N ALA A 2 16.47 -5.45 8.75
CA ALA A 2 16.29 -3.98 8.78
C ALA A 2 17.38 -3.17 8.06
N ARG A 3 18.65 -3.60 8.16
CA ARG A 3 19.79 -2.96 7.47
C ARG A 3 19.67 -2.89 5.96
N LYS A 4 18.88 -3.80 5.34
CA LYS A 4 18.71 -3.91 3.87
C LYS A 4 17.35 -3.43 3.40
N CYS A 5 16.46 -3.02 4.30
CA CYS A 5 15.13 -2.55 3.95
C CYS A 5 15.17 -1.22 3.21
N GLU A 6 14.32 -1.12 2.19
CA GLU A 6 14.05 0.10 1.44
C GLU A 6 12.53 0.29 1.31
N PRO A 7 12.03 1.54 1.16
CA PRO A 7 10.61 1.80 0.91
C PRO A 7 10.07 1.04 -0.30
N GLY A 8 8.81 0.60 -0.25
CA GLY A 8 8.16 -0.22 -1.28
C GLY A 8 8.30 -1.72 -1.06
N GLN A 9 9.24 -2.17 -0.22
CA GLN A 9 9.45 -3.58 0.07
C GLN A 9 8.48 -4.11 1.13
N PHE A 10 8.30 -5.42 1.17
CA PHE A 10 7.40 -6.14 2.08
C PHE A 10 8.10 -7.34 2.73
N ILE A 11 7.43 -7.93 3.68
CA ILE A 11 7.82 -9.21 4.29
C ILE A 11 6.71 -10.24 4.08
N ILE A 12 7.04 -11.51 4.20
CA ILE A 12 6.06 -12.57 4.41
C ILE A 12 6.20 -13.06 5.84
N ILE A 13 5.06 -13.09 6.55
CA ILE A 13 4.96 -13.58 7.91
C ILE A 13 4.12 -14.85 7.96
N ARG A 14 4.53 -15.80 8.80
CA ARG A 14 3.74 -16.94 9.24
C ARG A 14 3.77 -16.98 10.77
N VAL A 15 2.61 -16.97 11.41
CA VAL A 15 2.52 -16.74 12.87
C VAL A 15 2.84 -18.00 13.66
N ASP A 16 2.36 -19.16 13.20
CA ASP A 16 2.57 -20.47 13.82
C ASP A 16 2.76 -21.56 12.74
N GLU A 17 2.91 -22.81 13.15
CA GLU A 17 3.18 -23.95 12.25
C GLU A 17 2.02 -24.21 11.27
N ASP A 18 0.78 -24.00 11.70
CA ASP A 18 -0.43 -24.18 10.91
C ASP A 18 -0.89 -22.89 10.20
N GLY A 19 -0.19 -21.79 10.43
CA GLY A 19 -0.51 -20.47 9.90
C GLY A 19 -0.23 -20.31 8.41
N GLU A 20 -1.05 -19.52 7.76
CA GLU A 20 -0.83 -19.12 6.37
C GLU A 20 0.31 -18.11 6.26
N ARG A 21 0.93 -18.06 5.11
CA ARG A 21 1.94 -17.06 4.75
C ARG A 21 1.24 -15.80 4.24
N VAL A 22 1.43 -14.67 4.91
CA VAL A 22 0.77 -13.41 4.58
C VAL A 22 1.80 -12.34 4.25
N PRO A 23 1.70 -11.67 3.08
CA PRO A 23 2.54 -10.53 2.74
C PRO A 23 2.08 -9.29 3.51
N LEU A 24 3.00 -8.59 4.15
CA LEU A 24 2.76 -7.33 4.82
C LEU A 24 3.85 -6.33 4.44
N THR A 25 3.45 -5.13 4.05
CA THR A 25 4.40 -4.10 3.64
C THR A 25 5.17 -3.56 4.84
N ILE A 26 6.45 -3.26 4.63
CA ILE A 26 7.31 -2.61 5.60
C ILE A 26 6.89 -1.13 5.69
N ALA A 27 6.26 -0.76 6.81
CA ALA A 27 5.81 0.60 7.07
C ALA A 27 6.95 1.51 7.56
N ASP A 28 7.89 0.95 8.32
CA ASP A 28 9.10 1.64 8.75
C ASP A 28 10.19 0.63 9.14
N PHE A 29 11.41 1.11 9.27
CA PHE A 29 12.56 0.32 9.73
C PHE A 29 13.61 1.21 10.39
N ASP A 30 14.23 0.68 11.44
CA ASP A 30 15.35 1.29 12.14
C ASP A 30 16.58 0.39 11.96
N ARG A 31 17.60 0.91 11.27
CA ARG A 31 18.82 0.15 10.95
C ARG A 31 19.74 -0.02 12.15
N GLU A 32 19.70 0.90 13.12
CA GLU A 32 20.51 0.85 14.35
C GLU A 32 19.89 -0.11 15.37
N LYS A 33 18.59 -0.01 15.59
CA LYS A 33 17.84 -0.92 16.48
C LYS A 33 17.57 -2.28 15.85
N GLU A 34 17.84 -2.42 14.54
CA GLU A 34 17.55 -3.63 13.75
C GLU A 34 16.08 -4.06 13.76
N THR A 35 15.17 -3.09 13.86
CA THR A 35 13.73 -3.32 13.89
C THR A 35 13.07 -3.02 12.54
N VAL A 36 11.99 -3.74 12.27
CA VAL A 36 11.07 -3.51 11.14
C VAL A 36 9.68 -3.31 11.72
N THR A 37 8.99 -2.25 11.28
CA THR A 37 7.62 -1.94 11.67
C THR A 37 6.67 -2.36 10.55
N ILE A 38 5.66 -3.11 10.91
CA ILE A 38 4.54 -3.46 10.04
C ILE A 38 3.25 -2.88 10.61
N ILE A 39 2.38 -2.38 9.73
CA ILE A 39 1.04 -1.89 10.10
C ILE A 39 0.05 -2.69 9.25
N TYR A 40 -0.89 -3.34 9.90
CA TYR A 40 -1.86 -4.21 9.25
C TYR A 40 -3.25 -4.06 9.86
N GLN A 41 -4.25 -4.42 9.08
CA GLN A 41 -5.63 -4.50 9.54
C GLN A 41 -5.96 -5.96 9.88
N VAL A 42 -6.67 -6.17 10.99
CA VAL A 42 -7.18 -7.50 11.35
C VAL A 42 -8.39 -7.79 10.47
N VAL A 43 -8.20 -8.63 9.45
CA VAL A 43 -9.25 -8.95 8.46
C VAL A 43 -9.45 -10.45 8.26
N GLY A 44 -8.59 -11.29 8.84
CA GLY A 44 -8.62 -12.74 8.69
C GLY A 44 -7.85 -13.46 9.79
N TYR A 45 -7.84 -14.78 9.75
CA TYR A 45 -7.30 -15.62 10.78
C TYR A 45 -5.85 -15.32 11.16
N THR A 46 -4.96 -15.25 10.19
CA THR A 46 -3.53 -15.02 10.43
C THR A 46 -3.28 -13.65 11.06
N THR A 47 -4.00 -12.60 10.61
CA THR A 47 -3.88 -11.26 11.17
C THR A 47 -4.50 -11.18 12.57
N GLU A 48 -5.54 -11.98 12.87
CA GLU A 48 -6.09 -12.12 14.21
C GLU A 48 -5.11 -12.84 15.16
N LEU A 49 -4.48 -13.93 14.71
CA LEU A 49 -3.43 -14.60 15.50
C LEU A 49 -2.25 -13.66 15.79
N LEU A 50 -1.84 -12.89 14.77
CA LEU A 50 -0.76 -11.93 14.92
C LEU A 50 -1.11 -10.84 15.94
N SER A 51 -2.37 -10.36 15.96
CA SER A 51 -2.82 -9.32 16.89
C SER A 51 -2.84 -9.78 18.36
N LYS A 52 -2.84 -11.09 18.60
CA LYS A 52 -2.78 -11.69 19.96
C LYS A 52 -1.35 -11.83 20.48
N LYS A 53 -0.33 -11.69 19.61
CA LYS A 53 1.08 -11.75 20.02
C LYS A 53 1.45 -10.58 20.92
N LYS A 54 2.28 -10.88 21.90
CA LYS A 54 2.79 -9.92 22.90
C LYS A 54 4.28 -9.70 22.72
N GLU A 55 4.76 -8.62 23.30
CA GLU A 55 6.19 -8.34 23.36
C GLU A 55 6.99 -9.53 23.92
N GLY A 56 8.10 -9.87 23.24
CA GLY A 56 8.94 -11.01 23.57
C GLY A 56 8.50 -12.34 22.96
N GLU A 57 7.33 -12.42 22.32
CA GLU A 57 6.89 -13.63 21.63
C GLU A 57 7.43 -13.69 20.20
N TYR A 58 7.54 -14.90 19.67
CA TYR A 58 8.08 -15.15 18.34
C TYR A 58 6.97 -15.51 17.36
N VAL A 59 7.25 -15.27 16.07
CA VAL A 59 6.47 -15.79 14.94
C VAL A 59 7.29 -16.89 14.26
N GLN A 60 6.61 -17.81 13.57
CA GLN A 60 7.24 -18.98 12.95
C GLN A 60 8.20 -18.57 11.82
N ASP A 61 7.72 -17.73 10.88
CA ASP A 61 8.54 -17.21 9.80
C ASP A 61 8.38 -15.69 9.70
N PHE A 62 9.49 -15.01 9.44
CA PHE A 62 9.56 -13.61 9.10
C PHE A 62 10.60 -13.42 7.99
N VAL A 63 10.13 -13.42 6.74
CA VAL A 63 10.98 -13.49 5.54
C VAL A 63 10.95 -12.15 4.80
N GLY A 64 12.12 -11.61 4.50
CA GLY A 64 12.27 -10.35 3.75
C GLY A 64 13.66 -9.72 3.91
N PRO A 65 13.87 -8.49 3.42
CA PRO A 65 12.92 -7.75 2.61
C PRO A 65 12.69 -8.41 1.25
N LEU A 66 11.46 -8.38 0.76
CA LEU A 66 11.02 -8.93 -0.53
C LEU A 66 10.51 -7.79 -1.41
N GLY A 67 10.42 -8.06 -2.70
CA GLY A 67 10.04 -7.06 -3.71
C GLY A 67 11.18 -6.10 -4.06
N GLN A 68 10.94 -5.30 -5.08
CA GLN A 68 11.85 -4.23 -5.48
C GLN A 68 11.67 -3.01 -4.58
N PRO A 69 12.71 -2.25 -4.28
CA PRO A 69 12.57 -0.91 -3.73
C PRO A 69 11.72 -0.04 -4.65
N ALA A 70 10.89 0.84 -4.08
CA ALA A 70 10.14 1.82 -4.86
C ALA A 70 11.10 2.68 -5.70
N PRO A 71 10.82 2.91 -6.99
CA PRO A 71 11.71 3.62 -7.92
C PRO A 71 11.66 5.15 -7.73
N LEU A 72 11.87 5.60 -6.50
CA LEU A 72 11.77 7.01 -6.11
C LEU A 72 12.90 7.85 -6.70
N HIS A 73 12.56 9.00 -7.28
CA HIS A 73 13.51 9.92 -7.90
C HIS A 73 13.21 11.38 -7.56
N LYS A 74 14.15 12.28 -7.81
CA LYS A 74 13.95 13.71 -7.60
C LYS A 74 13.07 14.29 -8.69
N CYS A 75 12.10 15.10 -8.29
CA CYS A 75 11.19 15.86 -9.14
C CYS A 75 10.77 17.14 -8.43
N ASP A 76 9.95 17.98 -9.06
CA ASP A 76 9.59 19.28 -8.47
C ASP A 76 8.48 19.12 -7.41
N ARG A 77 7.52 18.20 -7.57
CA ARG A 77 6.47 17.92 -6.57
C ARG A 77 5.80 16.57 -6.78
N VAL A 78 5.56 15.84 -5.68
CA VAL A 78 4.82 14.57 -5.67
C VAL A 78 3.59 14.66 -4.77
N ILE A 79 2.52 13.98 -5.14
CA ILE A 79 1.39 13.74 -4.26
C ILE A 79 1.18 12.24 -4.03
N GLY A 80 1.10 11.85 -2.76
CA GLY A 80 0.68 10.51 -2.36
C GLY A 80 -0.83 10.41 -2.18
N VAL A 81 -1.43 9.31 -2.61
CA VAL A 81 -2.87 9.03 -2.42
C VAL A 81 -3.02 7.69 -1.73
N ALA A 82 -3.44 7.72 -0.48
CA ALA A 82 -3.61 6.53 0.36
C ALA A 82 -5.08 6.20 0.58
N GLY A 83 -5.43 4.92 0.50
CA GLY A 83 -6.75 4.39 0.90
C GLY A 83 -6.65 3.45 2.10
N GLY A 84 -7.20 3.84 3.25
CA GLY A 84 -7.18 3.03 4.47
C GLY A 84 -5.76 2.64 4.89
N VAL A 85 -5.51 1.34 5.08
CA VAL A 85 -4.19 0.82 5.47
C VAL A 85 -3.09 1.12 4.44
N GLY A 86 -3.44 1.52 3.21
CA GLY A 86 -2.48 1.97 2.19
C GLY A 86 -1.63 3.17 2.60
N ALA A 87 -2.01 3.90 3.64
CA ALA A 87 -1.17 4.94 4.25
C ALA A 87 0.15 4.37 4.81
N ALA A 88 0.12 3.14 5.32
CA ALA A 88 1.30 2.50 5.90
C ALA A 88 2.43 2.24 4.87
N PRO A 89 2.20 1.60 3.71
CA PRO A 89 3.21 1.47 2.66
C PRO A 89 3.59 2.79 1.98
N LEU A 90 2.69 3.76 1.93
CA LEU A 90 2.96 5.07 1.34
C LEU A 90 3.90 5.91 2.21
N TYR A 91 3.78 5.82 3.52
CA TYR A 91 4.54 6.63 4.47
C TYR A 91 6.07 6.60 4.26
N PRO A 92 6.76 5.42 4.20
CA PRO A 92 8.20 5.39 4.01
C PRO A 92 8.63 5.91 2.64
N GLN A 93 7.79 5.78 1.60
CA GLN A 93 8.07 6.29 0.26
C GLN A 93 8.10 7.82 0.25
N LEU A 94 7.02 8.45 0.73
CA LEU A 94 6.93 9.92 0.80
C LEU A 94 7.98 10.52 1.75
N ARG A 95 8.23 9.89 2.90
CA ARG A 95 9.28 10.33 3.82
C ARG A 95 10.68 10.28 3.17
N LYS A 96 10.96 9.29 2.33
CA LYS A 96 12.23 9.22 1.58
C LYS A 96 12.31 10.34 0.55
N LEU A 97 11.23 10.64 -0.20
CA LEU A 97 11.17 11.75 -1.15
C LEU A 97 11.38 13.10 -0.45
N ALA A 98 10.71 13.35 0.67
CA ALA A 98 10.91 14.56 1.48
C ALA A 98 12.37 14.71 1.95
N LYS A 99 13.01 13.62 2.42
CA LYS A 99 14.44 13.60 2.76
C LYS A 99 15.38 13.88 1.57
N MET A 100 14.93 13.60 0.34
CA MET A 100 15.65 13.96 -0.88
C MET A 100 15.43 15.42 -1.29
N GLY A 101 14.59 16.17 -0.56
CA GLY A 101 14.27 17.58 -0.81
C GLY A 101 13.16 17.76 -1.84
N VAL A 102 12.36 16.73 -2.10
CA VAL A 102 11.17 16.82 -2.96
C VAL A 102 10.00 17.35 -2.15
N PRO A 103 9.29 18.40 -2.58
CA PRO A 103 8.02 18.83 -2.03
C PRO A 103 6.98 17.72 -2.14
N VAL A 104 6.31 17.39 -1.03
CA VAL A 104 5.40 16.25 -0.93
C VAL A 104 4.07 16.66 -0.33
N ASP A 105 2.99 16.35 -1.04
CA ASP A 105 1.64 16.39 -0.53
C ASP A 105 1.10 14.97 -0.30
N VAL A 106 0.09 14.82 0.55
CA VAL A 106 -0.58 13.53 0.75
C VAL A 106 -2.09 13.69 0.89
N ILE A 107 -2.84 12.77 0.29
CA ILE A 107 -4.28 12.57 0.51
C ILE A 107 -4.46 11.24 1.23
N ILE A 108 -5.06 11.27 2.42
CA ILE A 108 -5.36 10.07 3.21
C ILE A 108 -6.86 9.84 3.20
N GLY A 109 -7.30 8.70 2.69
CA GLY A 109 -8.71 8.31 2.62
C GLY A 109 -9.08 7.23 3.60
N GLY A 110 -10.32 7.28 4.10
CA GLY A 110 -10.90 6.26 4.95
C GLY A 110 -12.42 6.24 4.86
N LYS A 111 -13.05 5.15 5.32
CA LYS A 111 -14.51 5.10 5.43
C LYS A 111 -15.05 6.11 6.44
N SER A 112 -14.33 6.29 7.53
CA SER A 112 -14.60 7.22 8.63
C SER A 112 -13.27 7.66 9.27
N ALA A 113 -13.34 8.60 10.22
CA ALA A 113 -12.17 9.16 10.91
C ALA A 113 -11.26 8.08 11.54
N GLU A 114 -11.83 6.98 12.06
CA GLU A 114 -11.09 5.87 12.69
C GLU A 114 -10.20 5.09 11.72
N PHE A 115 -10.47 5.16 10.40
CA PHE A 115 -9.66 4.54 9.34
C PHE A 115 -8.60 5.48 8.76
N VAL A 116 -8.53 6.72 9.22
CA VAL A 116 -7.47 7.67 8.86
C VAL A 116 -6.31 7.44 9.80
N ILE A 117 -5.27 6.81 9.29
CA ILE A 117 -4.08 6.44 10.09
C ILE A 117 -2.86 7.28 9.68
N LEU A 118 -1.89 7.42 10.59
CA LEU A 118 -0.59 8.07 10.36
C LEU A 118 -0.65 9.56 9.98
N LYS A 119 -1.79 10.23 10.13
CA LYS A 119 -1.96 11.64 9.79
C LYS A 119 -0.86 12.51 10.41
N GLU A 120 -0.65 12.37 11.71
CA GLU A 120 0.33 13.16 12.46
C GLU A 120 1.76 12.92 11.95
N LEU A 121 2.08 11.69 11.57
CA LEU A 121 3.40 11.36 11.02
C LEU A 121 3.63 11.93 9.61
N PHE A 122 2.58 12.03 8.79
CA PHE A 122 2.68 12.71 7.50
C PHE A 122 2.82 14.23 7.68
N GLU A 123 2.15 14.82 8.67
CA GLU A 123 2.24 16.25 8.99
C GLU A 123 3.66 16.70 9.40
N GLU A 124 4.52 15.76 9.83
CA GLU A 124 5.91 16.08 10.18
C GLU A 124 6.78 16.46 8.97
N PHE A 125 6.43 16.05 7.76
CA PHE A 125 7.28 16.25 6.59
C PHE A 125 6.56 16.58 5.28
N CYS A 126 5.24 16.40 5.20
CA CYS A 126 4.47 16.79 4.02
C CYS A 126 4.14 18.29 4.06
N ASP A 127 4.19 18.93 2.89
CA ASP A 127 3.79 20.35 2.75
C ASP A 127 2.29 20.51 3.01
N ASN A 128 1.48 19.58 2.51
CA ASN A 128 0.04 19.55 2.74
C ASN A 128 -0.45 18.10 3.02
N VAL A 129 -1.35 18.00 3.99
CA VAL A 129 -2.04 16.74 4.33
C VAL A 129 -3.54 16.95 4.15
N TYR A 130 -4.10 16.31 3.13
CA TYR A 130 -5.53 16.34 2.84
C TYR A 130 -6.17 15.04 3.35
N ILE A 131 -7.41 15.15 3.84
CA ILE A 131 -8.16 13.99 4.33
C ILE A 131 -9.50 13.91 3.62
N ALA A 132 -9.88 12.70 3.23
CA ALA A 132 -11.20 12.39 2.71
C ALA A 132 -11.82 11.20 3.45
N THR A 133 -13.05 11.35 3.93
CA THR A 133 -13.80 10.24 4.53
C THR A 133 -15.15 10.06 3.84
N ASP A 134 -15.54 8.80 3.61
CA ASP A 134 -16.79 8.51 2.89
C ASP A 134 -18.01 9.10 3.62
N ASP A 135 -18.00 9.03 4.96
CA ASP A 135 -19.08 9.54 5.82
C ASP A 135 -18.98 11.04 6.16
N GLY A 136 -17.82 11.66 5.90
CA GLY A 136 -17.55 13.07 6.22
C GLY A 136 -17.24 13.33 7.70
N SER A 137 -16.87 12.28 8.46
CA SER A 137 -16.51 12.41 9.88
C SER A 137 -15.19 13.12 10.12
N LEU A 138 -14.31 13.19 9.08
CA LEU A 138 -13.06 13.94 9.13
C LEU A 138 -12.68 14.43 7.72
N GLY A 139 -12.24 15.66 7.59
CA GLY A 139 -11.81 16.26 6.32
C GLY A 139 -12.94 16.44 5.31
N THR A 140 -12.64 16.23 4.03
CA THR A 140 -13.60 16.33 2.94
C THR A 140 -14.49 15.09 2.92
N LYS A 141 -15.82 15.28 2.84
CA LYS A 141 -16.76 14.18 2.63
C LYS A 141 -16.66 13.69 1.20
N GLY A 142 -16.30 12.42 1.03
CA GLY A 142 -16.19 11.77 -0.29
C GLY A 142 -14.89 11.00 -0.46
N PHE A 143 -14.48 10.83 -1.71
CA PHE A 143 -13.35 9.99 -2.08
C PHE A 143 -12.05 10.79 -2.25
N VAL A 144 -10.92 10.12 -2.04
CA VAL A 144 -9.57 10.68 -2.30
C VAL A 144 -9.41 11.19 -3.74
N THR A 145 -10.11 10.58 -4.68
CA THR A 145 -10.12 10.98 -6.09
C THR A 145 -10.73 12.36 -6.30
N THR A 146 -11.76 12.71 -5.55
CA THR A 146 -12.36 14.06 -5.59
C THR A 146 -11.36 15.11 -5.15
N VAL A 147 -10.68 14.87 -4.01
CA VAL A 147 -9.67 15.78 -3.49
C VAL A 147 -8.48 15.92 -4.45
N LEU A 148 -8.00 14.81 -5.04
CA LEU A 148 -6.93 14.84 -6.04
C LEU A 148 -7.31 15.72 -7.23
N GLU A 149 -8.50 15.51 -7.77
CA GLU A 149 -8.98 16.26 -8.93
C GLU A 149 -9.16 17.76 -8.60
N GLU A 150 -9.61 18.09 -7.38
CA GLU A 150 -9.70 19.47 -6.90
C GLU A 150 -8.33 20.14 -6.86
N GLN A 151 -7.29 19.48 -6.34
CA GLN A 151 -5.93 20.03 -6.32
C GLN A 151 -5.39 20.26 -7.72
N ILE A 152 -5.56 19.33 -8.63
CA ILE A 152 -5.14 19.47 -10.03
C ILE A 152 -5.87 20.64 -10.70
N LYS A 153 -7.20 20.75 -10.52
CA LYS A 153 -8.01 21.84 -11.06
C LYS A 153 -7.71 23.21 -10.43
N ALA A 154 -7.24 23.22 -9.19
CA ALA A 154 -6.75 24.43 -8.53
C ALA A 154 -5.40 24.92 -9.09
N GLY A 155 -4.80 24.17 -10.02
CA GLY A 155 -3.56 24.55 -10.70
C GLY A 155 -2.29 24.07 -10.01
N VAL A 156 -2.40 23.19 -8.99
CA VAL A 156 -1.22 22.55 -8.40
C VAL A 156 -0.64 21.58 -9.43
N LYS A 157 0.65 21.73 -9.74
CA LYS A 157 1.37 20.85 -10.67
C LYS A 157 2.06 19.75 -9.88
N TYR A 158 1.78 18.53 -10.25
CA TYR A 158 2.46 17.34 -9.75
C TYR A 158 3.20 16.65 -10.88
N ASP A 159 4.44 16.26 -10.63
CA ASP A 159 5.24 15.49 -11.59
C ASP A 159 4.94 14.00 -11.51
N GLU A 160 4.48 13.55 -10.34
CA GLU A 160 4.13 12.15 -10.10
C GLU A 160 3.04 12.02 -9.03
N VAL A 161 2.20 11.01 -9.19
CA VAL A 161 1.25 10.54 -8.19
C VAL A 161 1.65 9.15 -7.73
N ILE A 162 1.70 8.92 -6.42
CA ILE A 162 1.90 7.59 -5.85
C ILE A 162 0.61 7.16 -5.17
N ALA A 163 -0.08 6.15 -5.72
CA ALA A 163 -1.37 5.70 -5.20
C ALA A 163 -1.29 4.29 -4.61
N ILE A 164 -1.66 4.16 -3.33
CA ILE A 164 -1.63 2.89 -2.60
C ILE A 164 -2.93 2.69 -1.81
N GLY A 165 -3.64 1.61 -2.10
CA GLY A 165 -4.90 1.29 -1.46
C GLY A 165 -5.70 0.22 -2.21
N PRO A 166 -7.03 0.19 -2.05
CA PRO A 166 -7.89 -0.72 -2.80
C PRO A 166 -7.70 -0.58 -4.31
N LEU A 167 -7.73 -1.71 -5.06
CA LEU A 167 -7.53 -1.71 -6.52
C LEU A 167 -8.47 -0.75 -7.24
N ILE A 168 -9.75 -0.69 -6.82
CA ILE A 168 -10.71 0.24 -7.42
C ILE A 168 -10.36 1.71 -7.20
N MET A 169 -9.78 2.05 -6.03
CA MET A 169 -9.28 3.40 -5.75
C MET A 169 -8.11 3.73 -6.68
N MET A 170 -7.10 2.85 -6.76
CA MET A 170 -5.93 3.04 -7.62
C MET A 170 -6.33 3.16 -9.10
N LYS A 171 -7.26 2.32 -9.58
CA LYS A 171 -7.83 2.42 -10.93
C LYS A 171 -8.43 3.80 -11.21
N ASN A 172 -9.23 4.33 -10.26
CA ASN A 172 -9.86 5.64 -10.42
C ASN A 172 -8.85 6.79 -10.33
N VAL A 173 -7.84 6.70 -9.46
CA VAL A 173 -6.73 7.66 -9.43
C VAL A 173 -6.02 7.68 -10.78
N VAL A 174 -5.63 6.51 -11.30
CA VAL A 174 -4.95 6.38 -12.59
C VAL A 174 -5.81 6.92 -13.74
N LYS A 175 -7.13 6.72 -13.70
CA LYS A 175 -8.04 7.27 -14.71
C LYS A 175 -7.96 8.80 -14.73
N ILE A 176 -8.00 9.45 -13.56
CA ILE A 176 -7.90 10.91 -13.45
C ILE A 176 -6.52 11.39 -13.93
N THR A 177 -5.45 10.84 -13.38
CA THR A 177 -4.09 11.31 -13.68
C THR A 177 -3.73 11.14 -15.14
N LYS A 178 -4.30 10.12 -15.82
CA LYS A 178 -4.14 9.90 -17.24
C LYS A 178 -4.79 11.01 -18.10
N GLU A 179 -5.91 11.59 -17.64
CA GLU A 179 -6.55 12.73 -18.34
C GLU A 179 -5.70 14.00 -18.27
N TYR A 180 -4.84 14.12 -17.25
CA TYR A 180 -3.93 15.26 -17.06
C TYR A 180 -2.47 14.94 -17.41
N ASP A 181 -2.20 13.73 -17.94
CA ASP A 181 -0.86 13.26 -18.32
C ASP A 181 0.14 13.29 -17.13
N ILE A 182 -0.32 12.99 -15.92
CA ILE A 182 0.52 12.94 -14.73
C ILE A 182 0.95 11.49 -14.46
N PRO A 183 2.25 11.15 -14.57
CA PRO A 183 2.76 9.82 -14.27
C PRO A 183 2.27 9.32 -12.91
N THR A 184 1.85 8.07 -12.86
CA THR A 184 1.26 7.51 -11.63
C THR A 184 1.83 6.15 -11.34
N MET A 185 2.48 6.03 -10.19
CA MET A 185 2.92 4.76 -9.62
C MET A 185 1.83 4.18 -8.71
N VAL A 186 1.61 2.88 -8.80
CA VAL A 186 0.67 2.15 -7.93
C VAL A 186 1.36 0.96 -7.28
N SER A 187 1.02 0.68 -6.02
CA SER A 187 1.54 -0.48 -5.30
C SER A 187 0.50 -1.59 -5.29
N LEU A 188 0.75 -2.67 -6.03
CA LEU A 188 -0.19 -3.77 -6.18
C LEU A 188 -0.03 -4.80 -5.06
N ASN A 189 -1.16 -5.30 -4.56
CA ASN A 189 -1.24 -6.29 -3.49
C ASN A 189 -1.99 -7.57 -3.90
N PRO A 190 -1.56 -8.27 -4.96
CA PRO A 190 -2.15 -9.56 -5.32
C PRO A 190 -1.86 -10.61 -4.25
N ILE A 191 -2.54 -11.75 -4.34
CA ILE A 191 -2.26 -12.91 -3.48
C ILE A 191 -0.80 -13.33 -3.66
N MET A 192 -0.05 -13.39 -2.57
CA MET A 192 1.35 -13.83 -2.54
C MET A 192 1.51 -14.97 -1.55
N ILE A 193 2.18 -16.05 -1.97
CA ILE A 193 2.37 -17.27 -1.16
C ILE A 193 3.84 -17.42 -0.80
N ASP A 194 4.74 -17.56 -1.80
CA ASP A 194 6.16 -17.77 -1.54
C ASP A 194 7.00 -16.48 -1.50
N GLY A 195 6.64 -15.46 -2.29
CA GLY A 195 7.34 -14.18 -2.35
C GLY A 195 8.63 -14.18 -3.18
N THR A 196 8.95 -15.27 -3.90
CA THR A 196 10.22 -15.45 -4.64
C THR A 196 10.04 -15.57 -6.15
N GLY A 197 8.80 -15.41 -6.65
CA GLY A 197 8.48 -15.51 -8.08
C GLY A 197 8.24 -16.93 -8.59
N MET A 198 8.35 -17.95 -7.73
CA MET A 198 8.27 -19.36 -8.18
C MET A 198 6.83 -19.86 -8.33
N CYS A 199 5.92 -19.49 -7.41
CA CYS A 199 4.56 -20.06 -7.40
C CYS A 199 3.61 -19.43 -8.43
N GLY A 200 3.92 -18.25 -8.95
CA GLY A 200 3.09 -17.53 -9.92
C GLY A 200 1.77 -16.97 -9.38
N GLY A 201 1.52 -17.08 -8.06
CA GLY A 201 0.29 -16.59 -7.42
C GLY A 201 0.08 -15.08 -7.60
N CYS A 202 1.15 -14.31 -7.55
CA CYS A 202 1.15 -12.85 -7.61
C CYS A 202 1.29 -12.27 -9.03
N ARG A 203 1.01 -13.05 -10.08
CA ARG A 203 1.13 -12.55 -11.46
C ARG A 203 0.13 -11.41 -11.72
N VAL A 204 0.61 -10.40 -12.43
CA VAL A 204 -0.14 -9.22 -12.88
C VAL A 204 0.22 -8.93 -14.32
N ASN A 205 -0.68 -8.29 -15.07
CA ASN A 205 -0.44 -7.86 -16.44
C ASN A 205 -0.05 -6.37 -16.45
N ILE A 206 1.15 -6.09 -16.93
CA ILE A 206 1.71 -4.73 -17.00
C ILE A 206 2.11 -4.44 -18.45
N GLY A 207 1.30 -3.63 -19.14
CA GLY A 207 1.55 -3.28 -20.54
C GLY A 207 1.50 -4.47 -21.51
N GLY A 208 0.70 -5.51 -21.21
CA GLY A 208 0.61 -6.73 -22.00
C GLY A 208 1.63 -7.82 -21.62
N GLU A 209 2.52 -7.55 -20.67
CA GLU A 209 3.49 -8.51 -20.16
C GLU A 209 3.09 -9.06 -18.80
N THR A 210 3.25 -10.36 -18.60
CA THR A 210 3.08 -10.97 -17.28
C THR A 210 4.28 -10.64 -16.40
N LYS A 211 4.02 -10.00 -15.25
CA LYS A 211 4.98 -9.72 -14.18
C LYS A 211 4.57 -10.43 -12.89
N PHE A 212 5.51 -10.59 -11.97
CA PHE A 212 5.26 -11.16 -10.64
C PHE A 212 5.46 -10.07 -9.59
N ALA A 213 4.38 -9.61 -8.96
CA ALA A 213 4.45 -8.48 -8.04
C ALA A 213 5.44 -8.69 -6.88
N CYS A 214 5.71 -9.93 -6.49
CA CYS A 214 6.65 -10.25 -5.42
C CYS A 214 8.14 -10.10 -5.79
N VAL A 215 8.50 -10.05 -7.07
CA VAL A 215 9.89 -9.92 -7.54
C VAL A 215 10.10 -8.78 -8.53
N ASP A 216 9.09 -8.44 -9.34
CA ASP A 216 9.16 -7.33 -10.32
C ASP A 216 8.59 -6.02 -9.75
N GLY A 217 7.75 -6.10 -8.70
CA GLY A 217 7.08 -5.00 -8.01
C GLY A 217 7.40 -4.98 -6.51
N PRO A 218 6.47 -4.53 -5.67
CA PRO A 218 5.02 -4.37 -5.91
C PRO A 218 4.60 -3.09 -6.63
N ASP A 219 5.52 -2.13 -6.80
CA ASP A 219 5.25 -0.82 -7.39
C ASP A 219 5.39 -0.88 -8.91
N PHE A 220 4.38 -0.41 -9.64
CA PHE A 220 4.30 -0.43 -11.10
C PHE A 220 3.76 0.88 -11.67
N ASP A 221 4.10 1.16 -12.93
CA ASP A 221 3.50 2.22 -13.72
C ASP A 221 1.99 1.96 -13.87
N GLY A 222 1.19 2.79 -13.21
CA GLY A 222 -0.27 2.65 -13.17
C GLY A 222 -0.93 2.73 -14.55
N PHE A 223 -0.32 3.42 -15.50
CA PHE A 223 -0.83 3.53 -16.87
C PHE A 223 -0.76 2.22 -17.66
N LYS A 224 0.07 1.28 -17.19
CA LYS A 224 0.27 -0.03 -17.82
C LYS A 224 -0.42 -1.18 -17.11
N VAL A 225 -0.97 -0.95 -15.90
CA VAL A 225 -1.63 -1.99 -15.12
C VAL A 225 -2.98 -2.38 -15.74
N ASP A 226 -3.19 -3.68 -15.95
CA ASP A 226 -4.53 -4.23 -16.19
C ASP A 226 -5.29 -4.41 -14.86
N PHE A 227 -5.98 -3.35 -14.45
CA PHE A 227 -6.75 -3.36 -13.20
C PHE A 227 -7.94 -4.32 -13.24
N ASP A 228 -8.51 -4.60 -14.41
CA ASP A 228 -9.67 -5.49 -14.51
C ASP A 228 -9.25 -6.94 -14.26
N GLU A 229 -8.12 -7.37 -14.85
CA GLU A 229 -7.52 -8.67 -14.53
C GLU A 229 -7.13 -8.75 -13.04
N CYS A 230 -6.48 -7.70 -12.49
CA CYS A 230 -6.11 -7.67 -11.07
C CYS A 230 -7.32 -7.85 -10.15
N MET A 231 -8.43 -7.14 -10.40
CA MET A 231 -9.66 -7.25 -9.62
C MET A 231 -10.32 -8.63 -9.74
N GLN A 232 -10.35 -9.20 -10.95
CA GLN A 232 -10.86 -10.56 -11.17
C GLN A 232 -10.06 -11.58 -10.37
N ARG A 233 -8.74 -11.50 -10.41
CA ARG A 233 -7.86 -12.40 -9.65
C ARG A 233 -7.97 -12.25 -8.14
N GLN A 234 -8.11 -11.03 -7.64
CA GLN A 234 -8.33 -10.77 -6.22
C GLN A 234 -9.64 -11.38 -5.71
N GLY A 235 -10.60 -11.59 -6.60
CA GLY A 235 -11.88 -12.21 -6.28
C GLY A 235 -11.90 -13.74 -6.25
N MET A 236 -10.80 -14.42 -6.60
CA MET A 236 -10.79 -15.88 -6.83
C MET A 236 -11.15 -16.74 -5.61
N PHE A 237 -10.84 -16.28 -4.41
CA PHE A 237 -11.04 -17.04 -3.15
C PHE A 237 -12.04 -16.38 -2.21
N LYS A 238 -12.91 -15.49 -2.71
CA LYS A 238 -13.89 -14.75 -1.87
C LYS A 238 -14.85 -15.66 -1.13
N GLU A 239 -15.24 -16.77 -1.73
CA GLU A 239 -16.18 -17.70 -1.12
C GLU A 239 -15.52 -18.50 0.01
N GLU A 240 -14.31 -18.99 -0.20
CA GLU A 240 -13.49 -19.67 0.79
C GLU A 240 -13.14 -18.76 1.96
N GLU A 241 -12.77 -17.52 1.68
CA GLU A 241 -12.51 -16.50 2.70
C GLU A 241 -13.78 -16.20 3.52
N HIS A 242 -14.95 -16.12 2.88
CA HIS A 242 -16.22 -15.91 3.53
C HIS A 242 -16.57 -17.09 4.46
N GLN A 243 -16.42 -18.32 3.97
CA GLN A 243 -16.64 -19.54 4.75
C GLN A 243 -15.70 -19.61 5.95
N CYS A 244 -14.43 -19.24 5.77
CA CYS A 244 -13.47 -19.18 6.85
C CYS A 244 -13.88 -18.19 7.95
N ARG A 245 -14.40 -17.02 7.58
CA ARG A 245 -14.90 -16.00 8.54
C ARG A 245 -16.13 -16.49 9.30
N ILE A 246 -17.14 -17.03 8.61
CA ILE A 246 -18.37 -17.55 9.23
C ILE A 246 -18.05 -18.72 10.18
N GLY A 247 -17.23 -19.67 9.73
CA GLY A 247 -16.88 -20.85 10.53
C GLY A 247 -16.11 -20.53 11.83
N ARG A 248 -15.60 -19.30 11.97
CA ARG A 248 -14.83 -18.82 13.14
C ARG A 248 -15.52 -17.72 13.93
N GLY A 249 -16.75 -17.35 13.57
CA GLY A 249 -17.54 -16.32 14.27
C GLY A 249 -16.97 -14.89 14.12
N MET A 250 -16.22 -14.63 13.04
CA MET A 250 -15.64 -13.32 12.71
C MET A 250 -16.54 -12.53 11.77
#